data_78b76891dd72719175b44711af94efc3
#
_entry.id   78b76891dd72719175b44711af94efc3
#
_cell.length_a   1.000
_cell.length_b   1.000
_cell.length_c   1.000
_cell.angle_alpha   90.00
_cell.angle_beta   90.00
_cell.angle_gamma   90.00
#
_symmetry.space_group_name_H-M   'P 1'
#
loop_
_entity.id
_entity.type
_entity.pdbx_description
1 polymer ?
#
loop_
_entity_poly.entity_id
_entity_poly.type
_entity_poly.pdbx_seq_one_letter_code
_entity_poly.pdbx_strand_id
1 'polypeptide(L)'
;AKRMAQLGRLSVRIVILVIAGWICLSLLRSNAVTAHADGNESETTSLIANIEQQLFGFIEKETLVEKIPAPVSRTEEEVLEVLSDKAKTDAQYAYIIEHASEYPSAMLAALANNPEMLDFVSGYLEQTSVSSNASLTKKEKKETYPLLIQWDSRWGYIPYGSSNIGISGCGPTCLSMVIYALTRDASTTPAQVAAYAESAGYYIEGTGTAWALMTEGAAYFGITGIEMSLDEDVMKTRLDQGHPIICAMRPGDFTAAGHFIMIYGYEKDGFLINDPNCISRSRQVWDYNSLSSQIDRKSVV
;
A
#
# COMPACT_ATOMS: atom_id res chain seq x y z
N ALA A 1 27.66 -7.32 -11.79
CA ALA A 1 27.48 -8.47 -12.69
C ALA A 1 26.47 -9.50 -12.13
N LYS A 2 26.53 -9.89 -10.83
CA LYS A 2 25.57 -10.86 -10.23
C LYS A 2 24.13 -10.33 -10.16
N ARG A 3 23.91 -9.03 -9.85
CA ARG A 3 22.57 -8.42 -9.81
C ARG A 3 21.89 -8.31 -11.19
N MET A 4 22.67 -7.97 -12.23
CA MET A 4 22.12 -7.94 -13.60
C MET A 4 21.76 -9.34 -14.13
N ALA A 5 22.50 -10.37 -13.74
CA ALA A 5 22.19 -11.76 -14.09
C ALA A 5 20.89 -12.27 -13.39
N GLN A 6 20.58 -11.74 -12.21
CA GLN A 6 19.37 -12.11 -11.46
C GLN A 6 18.13 -11.43 -12.02
N LEU A 7 18.21 -10.16 -12.40
CA LEU A 7 17.16 -9.42 -13.12
C LEU A 7 16.88 -10.02 -14.51
N GLY A 8 17.93 -10.39 -15.25
CA GLY A 8 17.76 -11.07 -16.54
C GLY A 8 17.11 -12.44 -16.44
N ARG A 9 17.34 -13.19 -15.34
CA ARG A 9 16.69 -14.49 -15.11
C ARG A 9 15.23 -14.35 -14.68
N LEU A 10 14.87 -13.28 -13.99
CA LEU A 10 13.48 -13.01 -13.57
C LEU A 10 12.63 -12.63 -14.79
N SER A 11 13.11 -11.71 -15.63
CA SER A 11 12.41 -11.32 -16.87
C SER A 11 12.25 -12.48 -17.86
N VAL A 12 13.24 -13.36 -17.99
CA VAL A 12 13.14 -14.56 -18.83
C VAL A 12 12.12 -15.55 -18.28
N ARG A 13 12.03 -15.74 -16.97
CA ARG A 13 11.00 -16.61 -16.37
C ARG A 13 9.59 -16.08 -16.59
N ILE A 14 9.38 -14.78 -16.43
CA ILE A 14 8.09 -14.12 -16.69
C ILE A 14 7.69 -14.29 -18.17
N VAL A 15 8.63 -14.03 -19.08
CA VAL A 15 8.37 -14.22 -20.53
C VAL A 15 8.03 -15.67 -20.85
N ILE A 16 8.72 -16.64 -20.25
CA ILE A 16 8.43 -18.08 -20.45
C ILE A 16 7.04 -18.44 -19.91
N LEU A 17 6.65 -17.91 -18.73
CA LEU A 17 5.33 -18.16 -18.15
C LEU A 17 4.20 -17.54 -18.96
N VAL A 18 4.40 -16.33 -19.48
CA VAL A 18 3.45 -15.67 -20.39
C VAL A 18 3.30 -16.45 -21.69
N ILE A 19 4.41 -16.90 -22.29
CA ILE A 19 4.38 -17.72 -23.51
C ILE A 19 3.73 -19.08 -23.23
N ALA A 20 4.05 -19.74 -22.14
CA ALA A 20 3.44 -21.02 -21.76
C ALA A 20 1.94 -20.86 -21.50
N GLY A 21 1.52 -19.79 -20.84
CA GLY A 21 0.10 -19.46 -20.62
C GLY A 21 -0.63 -19.22 -21.94
N TRP A 22 -0.02 -18.48 -22.87
CA TRP A 22 -0.58 -18.24 -24.21
C TRP A 22 -0.72 -19.53 -25.04
N ILE A 23 0.27 -20.42 -24.97
CA ILE A 23 0.25 -21.72 -25.62
C ILE A 23 -0.86 -22.61 -25.03
N CYS A 24 -0.98 -22.69 -23.70
CA CYS A 24 -2.07 -23.41 -23.04
C CYS A 24 -3.46 -22.89 -23.42
N LEU A 25 -3.64 -21.56 -23.41
CA LEU A 25 -4.88 -20.92 -23.83
C LEU A 25 -5.21 -21.19 -25.31
N SER A 26 -4.20 -21.15 -26.17
CA SER A 26 -4.37 -21.45 -27.59
C SER A 26 -4.78 -22.91 -27.82
N LEU A 27 -4.19 -23.85 -27.08
CA LEU A 27 -4.54 -25.26 -27.13
C LEU A 27 -5.94 -25.53 -26.56
N LEU A 28 -6.32 -24.86 -25.47
CA LEU A 28 -7.66 -24.96 -24.90
C LEU A 28 -8.72 -24.40 -25.84
N ARG A 29 -8.45 -23.26 -26.48
CA ARG A 29 -9.34 -22.69 -27.52
C ARG A 29 -9.44 -23.59 -28.73
N SER A 30 -8.35 -24.18 -29.17
CA SER A 30 -8.35 -25.15 -30.30
C SER A 30 -9.15 -26.40 -29.95
N ASN A 31 -9.03 -26.94 -28.75
CA ASN A 31 -9.82 -28.09 -28.28
C ASN A 31 -11.30 -27.73 -28.05
N ALA A 32 -11.61 -26.50 -27.63
CA ALA A 32 -12.98 -26.04 -27.51
C ALA A 32 -13.69 -25.95 -28.88
N VAL A 33 -12.95 -25.54 -29.94
CA VAL A 33 -13.47 -25.53 -31.32
C VAL A 33 -13.76 -26.95 -31.83
N THR A 34 -13.00 -27.96 -31.38
CA THR A 34 -13.29 -29.37 -31.72
C THR A 34 -14.39 -29.97 -30.83
N ALA A 35 -14.58 -29.50 -29.59
CA ALA A 35 -15.65 -29.92 -28.68
C ALA A 35 -17.05 -29.34 -29.05
N HIS A 36 -17.11 -28.41 -29.99
CA HIS A 36 -18.36 -27.90 -30.57
C HIS A 36 -19.27 -29.01 -31.18
N ALA A 37 -18.75 -30.21 -31.34
CA ALA A 37 -19.50 -31.37 -31.82
C ALA A 37 -20.32 -32.12 -30.75
N ASP A 38 -20.01 -31.89 -29.42
CA ASP A 38 -20.54 -32.72 -28.32
C ASP A 38 -21.40 -32.00 -27.29
N GLY A 39 -21.82 -30.74 -27.51
CA GLY A 39 -22.87 -30.07 -26.70
C GLY A 39 -22.47 -29.59 -25.30
N ASN A 40 -21.19 -29.50 -24.95
CA ASN A 40 -20.69 -29.09 -23.62
C ASN A 40 -20.06 -27.69 -23.60
N GLU A 41 -20.69 -26.73 -24.25
CA GLU A 41 -20.15 -25.40 -24.56
C GLU A 41 -20.01 -24.49 -23.30
N SER A 42 -20.94 -24.61 -22.38
CA SER A 42 -21.03 -23.70 -21.22
C SER A 42 -19.95 -23.96 -20.16
N GLU A 43 -19.61 -25.23 -19.91
CA GLU A 43 -18.56 -25.58 -18.93
C GLU A 43 -17.16 -25.27 -19.43
N THR A 44 -16.88 -25.50 -20.71
CA THR A 44 -15.57 -25.22 -21.31
C THR A 44 -15.30 -23.73 -21.39
N THR A 45 -16.29 -22.91 -21.73
CA THR A 45 -16.20 -21.45 -21.78
C THR A 45 -15.99 -20.87 -20.37
N SER A 46 -16.69 -21.39 -19.35
CA SER A 46 -16.53 -20.99 -17.96
C SER A 46 -15.14 -21.36 -17.42
N LEU A 47 -14.61 -22.54 -17.78
CA LEU A 47 -13.27 -22.98 -17.37
C LEU A 47 -12.18 -22.10 -18.01
N ILE A 48 -12.28 -21.79 -19.28
CA ILE A 48 -11.35 -20.90 -19.99
C ILE A 48 -11.36 -19.51 -19.35
N ALA A 49 -12.54 -18.93 -19.09
CA ALA A 49 -12.66 -17.62 -18.44
C ALA A 49 -12.05 -17.61 -17.01
N ASN A 50 -12.21 -18.68 -16.26
CA ASN A 50 -11.62 -18.83 -14.94
C ASN A 50 -10.09 -18.95 -14.99
N ILE A 51 -9.55 -19.71 -15.96
CA ILE A 51 -8.10 -19.83 -16.17
C ILE A 51 -7.52 -18.50 -16.64
N GLU A 52 -8.20 -17.78 -17.55
CA GLU A 52 -7.81 -16.44 -17.98
C GLU A 52 -7.75 -15.48 -16.78
N GLN A 53 -8.79 -15.46 -15.95
CA GLN A 53 -8.84 -14.59 -14.78
C GLN A 53 -7.76 -14.93 -13.74
N GLN A 54 -7.47 -16.21 -13.53
CA GLN A 54 -6.37 -16.64 -12.64
C GLN A 54 -4.99 -16.32 -13.24
N LEU A 55 -4.81 -16.50 -14.54
CA LEU A 55 -3.56 -16.18 -15.24
C LEU A 55 -3.30 -14.67 -15.28
N PHE A 56 -4.32 -13.87 -15.60
CA PHE A 56 -4.24 -12.41 -15.55
C PHE A 56 -4.00 -11.92 -14.12
N GLY A 57 -4.67 -12.48 -13.11
CA GLY A 57 -4.44 -12.17 -11.70
C GLY A 57 -3.04 -12.56 -11.23
N PHE A 58 -2.48 -13.67 -11.72
CA PHE A 58 -1.10 -14.08 -11.45
C PHE A 58 -0.07 -13.17 -12.17
N ILE A 59 -0.32 -12.86 -13.44
CA ILE A 59 0.52 -11.93 -14.23
C ILE A 59 0.48 -10.54 -13.59
N GLU A 60 -0.69 -10.03 -13.21
CA GLU A 60 -0.85 -8.73 -12.54
C GLU A 60 -0.18 -8.70 -11.16
N LYS A 61 -0.10 -9.84 -10.47
CA LYS A 61 0.59 -9.99 -9.20
C LYS A 61 2.12 -10.10 -9.34
N GLU A 62 2.63 -10.67 -10.44
CA GLU A 62 4.06 -10.84 -10.72
C GLU A 62 4.66 -9.79 -11.68
N THR A 63 3.83 -9.19 -12.55
CA THR A 63 4.29 -8.12 -13.44
C THR A 63 4.31 -6.79 -12.71
N LEU A 64 5.51 -6.30 -12.46
CA LEU A 64 5.82 -4.91 -12.20
C LEU A 64 5.39 -4.35 -10.84
N VAL A 65 5.85 -4.96 -9.78
CA VAL A 65 6.20 -4.12 -8.64
C VAL A 65 7.49 -3.39 -9.03
N GLU A 66 7.36 -2.27 -9.75
CA GLU A 66 8.48 -1.38 -9.94
C GLU A 66 8.98 -1.00 -8.54
N LYS A 67 10.22 -1.39 -8.23
CA LYS A 67 10.73 -1.18 -6.88
C LYS A 67 10.93 0.31 -6.68
N ILE A 68 10.00 0.94 -5.96
CA ILE A 68 10.09 2.36 -5.62
C ILE A 68 11.31 2.54 -4.72
N PRO A 69 12.26 3.43 -5.08
CA PRO A 69 13.45 3.71 -4.27
C PRO A 69 13.08 4.18 -2.86
N ALA A 70 14.03 4.04 -1.93
CA ALA A 70 13.91 4.63 -0.60
C ALA A 70 13.62 6.14 -0.72
N PRO A 71 12.68 6.69 0.06
CA PRO A 71 12.38 8.11 0.05
C PRO A 71 13.57 8.94 0.53
N VAL A 72 13.77 10.08 -0.08
CA VAL A 72 14.84 11.02 0.29
C VAL A 72 14.26 12.40 0.56
N SER A 73 14.88 13.13 1.47
CA SER A 73 14.58 14.55 1.68
C SER A 73 15.14 15.35 0.50
N ARG A 74 14.33 16.25 -0.03
CA ARG A 74 14.67 17.14 -1.15
C ARG A 74 14.28 18.58 -0.82
N THR A 75 15.01 19.53 -1.36
CA THR A 75 14.57 20.93 -1.43
C THR A 75 13.41 21.06 -2.40
N GLU A 76 12.67 22.16 -2.36
CA GLU A 76 11.57 22.43 -3.32
C GLU A 76 12.09 22.44 -4.76
N GLU A 77 13.29 22.98 -5.00
CA GLU A 77 13.92 23.01 -6.32
C GLU A 77 14.20 21.59 -6.83
N GLU A 78 14.77 20.73 -6.01
CA GLU A 78 15.04 19.31 -6.35
C GLU A 78 13.74 18.51 -6.59
N VAL A 79 12.67 18.82 -5.85
CA VAL A 79 11.34 18.23 -6.07
C VAL A 79 10.81 18.61 -7.44
N LEU A 80 10.85 19.92 -7.78
CA LEU A 80 10.37 20.41 -9.06
C LEU A 80 11.22 19.87 -10.23
N GLU A 81 12.53 19.71 -10.05
CA GLU A 81 13.40 19.08 -11.06
C GLU A 81 12.96 17.63 -11.34
N VAL A 82 12.78 16.80 -10.30
CA VAL A 82 12.33 15.41 -10.43
C VAL A 82 10.98 15.33 -11.14
N LEU A 83 10.02 16.18 -10.77
CA LEU A 83 8.69 16.17 -11.38
C LEU A 83 8.72 16.71 -12.82
N SER A 84 9.54 17.74 -13.10
CA SER A 84 9.74 18.27 -14.45
C SER A 84 10.35 17.27 -15.41
N ASP A 85 11.26 16.40 -14.94
CA ASP A 85 11.80 15.32 -15.74
C ASP A 85 10.72 14.31 -16.16
N LYS A 86 9.80 13.98 -15.25
CA LYS A 86 8.65 13.11 -15.54
C LYS A 86 7.64 13.80 -16.47
N ALA A 87 7.46 15.10 -16.32
CA ALA A 87 6.57 15.92 -17.17
C ALA A 87 6.95 15.92 -18.66
N LYS A 88 8.20 15.59 -19.01
CA LYS A 88 8.63 15.49 -20.42
C LYS A 88 7.93 14.37 -21.19
N THR A 89 7.42 13.36 -20.50
CA THR A 89 6.81 12.16 -21.11
C THR A 89 5.41 11.84 -20.61
N ASP A 90 4.93 12.54 -19.58
CA ASP A 90 3.64 12.28 -18.94
C ASP A 90 2.85 13.57 -18.75
N ALA A 91 1.65 13.62 -19.31
CA ALA A 91 0.80 14.80 -19.31
C ALA A 91 0.24 15.16 -17.92
N GLN A 92 0.06 14.17 -17.02
CA GLN A 92 -0.40 14.45 -15.65
C GLN A 92 0.70 15.18 -14.87
N TYR A 93 1.96 14.76 -14.99
CA TYR A 93 3.09 15.48 -14.42
C TYR A 93 3.26 16.88 -15.02
N ALA A 94 3.03 17.03 -16.34
CA ALA A 94 3.09 18.34 -16.99
C ALA A 94 2.04 19.31 -16.42
N TYR A 95 0.81 18.84 -16.22
CA TYR A 95 -0.25 19.61 -15.57
C TYR A 95 0.12 20.01 -14.14
N ILE A 96 0.65 19.07 -13.34
CA ILE A 96 1.07 19.33 -11.96
C ILE A 96 2.18 20.38 -11.91
N ILE A 97 3.15 20.33 -12.81
CA ILE A 97 4.24 21.32 -12.87
C ILE A 97 3.73 22.69 -13.30
N GLU A 98 2.82 22.78 -14.26
CA GLU A 98 2.20 24.04 -14.69
C GLU A 98 1.47 24.74 -13.54
N HIS A 99 0.87 23.98 -12.61
CA HIS A 99 0.10 24.48 -11.47
C HIS A 99 0.84 24.28 -10.12
N ALA A 100 2.16 24.09 -10.13
CA ALA A 100 2.90 23.66 -8.94
C ALA A 100 2.70 24.57 -7.71
N SER A 101 2.51 25.87 -7.93
CA SER A 101 2.25 26.85 -6.86
C SER A 101 0.89 26.70 -6.17
N GLU A 102 -0.04 25.92 -6.74
CA GLU A 102 -1.37 25.67 -6.19
C GLU A 102 -1.41 24.40 -5.32
N TYR A 103 -0.35 23.57 -5.40
CA TYR A 103 -0.22 22.36 -4.59
C TYR A 103 0.54 22.62 -3.29
N PRO A 104 0.17 21.96 -2.18
CA PRO A 104 1.02 21.94 -0.99
C PRO A 104 2.40 21.34 -1.31
N SER A 105 3.48 21.99 -0.88
CA SER A 105 4.85 21.53 -1.14
C SER A 105 5.11 20.10 -0.64
N ALA A 106 4.53 19.73 0.50
CA ALA A 106 4.59 18.37 1.04
C ALA A 106 3.96 17.32 0.10
N MET A 107 2.92 17.69 -0.65
CA MET A 107 2.26 16.80 -1.61
C MET A 107 3.14 16.56 -2.84
N LEU A 108 3.78 17.60 -3.37
CA LEU A 108 4.74 17.50 -4.46
C LEU A 108 5.96 16.67 -4.05
N ALA A 109 6.48 16.88 -2.83
CA ALA A 109 7.59 16.11 -2.29
C ALA A 109 7.23 14.63 -2.11
N ALA A 110 5.99 14.33 -1.68
CA ALA A 110 5.49 12.95 -1.59
C ALA A 110 5.41 12.29 -2.97
N LEU A 111 4.89 12.98 -3.99
CA LEU A 111 4.83 12.47 -5.37
C LEU A 111 6.24 12.24 -5.96
N ALA A 112 7.19 13.13 -5.69
CA ALA A 112 8.57 12.95 -6.15
C ALA A 112 9.24 11.70 -5.56
N ASN A 113 8.82 11.26 -4.36
CA ASN A 113 9.29 10.05 -3.69
C ASN A 113 8.45 8.81 -4.01
N ASN A 114 7.17 8.98 -4.33
CA ASN A 114 6.26 7.87 -4.61
C ASN A 114 5.39 8.15 -5.83
N PRO A 115 5.77 7.68 -7.02
CA PRO A 115 5.01 7.88 -8.26
C PRO A 115 3.62 7.18 -8.23
N GLU A 116 3.35 6.26 -7.32
CA GLU A 116 2.01 5.65 -7.16
C GLU A 116 0.95 6.69 -6.75
N MET A 117 1.37 7.85 -6.23
CA MET A 117 0.49 8.93 -5.82
C MET A 117 0.01 9.83 -6.99
N LEU A 118 0.41 9.55 -8.24
CA LEU A 118 0.17 10.44 -9.37
C LEU A 118 -1.31 10.81 -9.52
N ASP A 119 -2.21 9.83 -9.55
CA ASP A 119 -3.64 10.06 -9.70
C ASP A 119 -4.23 10.86 -8.53
N PHE A 120 -3.77 10.57 -7.31
CA PHE A 120 -4.17 11.31 -6.12
C PHE A 120 -3.73 12.78 -6.20
N VAL A 121 -2.49 13.04 -6.57
CA VAL A 121 -1.98 14.41 -6.68
C VAL A 121 -2.64 15.16 -7.84
N SER A 122 -2.79 14.53 -9.01
CA SER A 122 -3.47 15.13 -10.17
C SER A 122 -4.90 15.57 -9.84
N GLY A 123 -5.63 14.73 -9.07
CA GLY A 123 -7.01 15.03 -8.70
C GLY A 123 -7.18 16.09 -7.61
N TYR A 124 -6.09 16.56 -6.98
CA TYR A 124 -6.18 17.44 -5.81
C TYR A 124 -6.89 18.77 -6.07
N LEU A 125 -6.56 19.44 -7.17
CA LEU A 125 -7.14 20.75 -7.51
C LEU A 125 -8.59 20.66 -7.99
N GLU A 126 -9.05 19.49 -8.39
CA GLU A 126 -10.42 19.24 -8.86
C GLU A 126 -11.39 18.88 -7.73
N GLN A 127 -10.89 18.71 -6.49
CA GLN A 127 -11.72 18.31 -5.36
C GLN A 127 -12.65 19.44 -4.92
N THR A 128 -13.95 19.30 -5.22
CA THR A 128 -14.98 20.26 -4.83
C THR A 128 -15.66 19.93 -3.50
N SER A 129 -15.57 18.68 -3.06
CA SER A 129 -16.11 18.22 -1.76
C SER A 129 -15.44 16.93 -1.34
N VAL A 130 -15.15 16.80 -0.05
CA VAL A 130 -14.59 15.58 0.54
C VAL A 130 -15.67 14.91 1.38
N SER A 131 -16.01 13.65 1.06
CA SER A 131 -17.00 12.89 1.81
C SER A 131 -16.32 12.05 2.90
N SER A 132 -16.72 12.24 4.15
CA SER A 132 -16.29 11.41 5.28
C SER A 132 -17.01 10.04 5.36
N ASN A 133 -17.93 9.76 4.44
CA ASN A 133 -18.79 8.56 4.46
C ASN A 133 -18.22 7.39 3.62
N ALA A 134 -16.93 7.42 3.32
CA ALA A 134 -16.30 6.32 2.62
C ALA A 134 -16.30 5.03 3.45
N SER A 135 -16.46 3.90 2.80
CA SER A 135 -16.40 2.58 3.42
C SER A 135 -15.43 1.68 2.67
N LEU A 136 -15.01 0.59 3.32
CA LEU A 136 -14.20 -0.42 2.68
C LEU A 136 -14.94 -1.06 1.50
N THR A 137 -14.23 -1.35 0.43
CA THR A 137 -14.75 -2.04 -0.76
C THR A 137 -15.12 -3.49 -0.46
N LYS A 138 -15.90 -4.11 -1.36
CA LYS A 138 -16.21 -5.54 -1.24
C LYS A 138 -14.96 -6.43 -1.30
N LYS A 139 -13.90 -6.02 -2.01
CA LYS A 139 -12.62 -6.72 -2.09
C LYS A 139 -11.88 -6.62 -0.76
N GLU A 140 -11.69 -5.42 -0.22
CA GLU A 140 -11.04 -5.20 1.07
C GLU A 140 -11.73 -5.95 2.21
N LYS A 141 -13.08 -6.00 2.22
CA LYS A 141 -13.87 -6.74 3.23
C LYS A 141 -13.67 -8.26 3.19
N LYS A 142 -13.15 -8.83 2.11
CA LYS A 142 -12.84 -10.26 2.02
C LYS A 142 -11.44 -10.59 2.58
N GLU A 143 -10.54 -9.61 2.60
CA GLU A 143 -9.19 -9.80 3.12
C GLU A 143 -9.19 -9.84 4.65
N THR A 144 -8.31 -10.64 5.24
CA THR A 144 -8.08 -10.64 6.70
C THR A 144 -7.32 -9.39 7.11
N TYR A 145 -6.33 -9.01 6.34
CA TYR A 145 -5.47 -7.86 6.55
C TYR A 145 -5.47 -7.00 5.28
N PRO A 146 -6.56 -6.24 5.00
CA PRO A 146 -6.64 -5.45 3.79
C PRO A 146 -5.55 -4.37 3.78
N LEU A 147 -4.93 -4.16 2.63
CA LEU A 147 -4.09 -2.99 2.42
C LEU A 147 -4.99 -1.78 2.18
N LEU A 148 -4.99 -0.83 3.12
CA LEU A 148 -5.60 0.48 2.94
C LEU A 148 -4.50 1.50 2.66
N ILE A 149 -4.70 2.32 1.63
CA ILE A 149 -3.73 3.33 1.21
C ILE A 149 -4.17 4.68 1.75
N GLN A 150 -3.27 5.42 2.44
CA GLN A 150 -3.59 6.71 3.05
C GLN A 150 -4.02 7.77 2.03
N TRP A 151 -3.47 7.72 0.82
CA TRP A 151 -3.79 8.64 -0.27
C TRP A 151 -4.90 8.11 -1.21
N ASP A 152 -5.69 7.10 -0.80
CA ASP A 152 -6.91 6.72 -1.52
C ASP A 152 -7.89 7.91 -1.52
N SER A 153 -8.45 8.26 -2.69
CA SER A 153 -9.33 9.41 -2.87
C SER A 153 -10.59 9.38 -2.01
N ARG A 154 -10.96 8.20 -1.49
CA ARG A 154 -12.09 8.04 -0.57
C ARG A 154 -11.91 8.79 0.75
N TRP A 155 -10.67 9.00 1.20
CA TRP A 155 -10.32 9.68 2.46
C TRP A 155 -9.08 10.58 2.38
N GLY A 156 -8.19 10.35 1.40
CA GLY A 156 -6.88 11.00 1.33
C GLY A 156 -6.92 12.52 1.33
N TYR A 157 -7.96 13.13 0.73
CA TYR A 157 -8.11 14.58 0.70
C TYR A 157 -8.74 15.18 1.97
N ILE A 158 -9.25 14.34 2.90
CA ILE A 158 -9.82 14.83 4.16
C ILE A 158 -8.72 15.51 4.98
N PRO A 159 -8.98 16.74 5.51
CA PRO A 159 -8.03 17.41 6.38
C PRO A 159 -7.62 16.54 7.57
N TYR A 160 -6.34 16.60 7.92
CA TYR A 160 -5.77 15.98 9.10
C TYR A 160 -4.65 16.88 9.63
N GLY A 161 -4.95 17.63 10.68
CA GLY A 161 -4.12 18.72 11.17
C GLY A 161 -3.92 19.82 10.13
N SER A 162 -2.70 20.25 9.95
CA SER A 162 -2.31 21.24 8.94
C SER A 162 -2.16 20.67 7.52
N SER A 163 -2.48 19.39 7.32
CA SER A 163 -2.32 18.68 6.05
C SER A 163 -3.60 17.89 5.71
N ASN A 164 -3.48 16.74 5.08
CA ASN A 164 -4.56 15.81 4.83
C ASN A 164 -4.12 14.35 5.13
N ILE A 165 -5.09 13.43 5.14
CA ILE A 165 -4.83 12.01 5.41
C ILE A 165 -3.84 11.44 4.40
N GLY A 166 -3.95 11.82 3.12
CA GLY A 166 -3.06 11.34 2.06
C GLY A 166 -1.58 11.60 2.31
N ILE A 167 -1.26 12.66 3.04
CA ILE A 167 0.12 13.07 3.33
C ILE A 167 0.54 12.67 4.76
N SER A 168 -0.33 12.88 5.75
CA SER A 168 0.02 12.73 7.18
C SER A 168 -0.70 11.58 7.88
N GLY A 169 -1.55 10.83 7.17
CA GLY A 169 -2.47 9.84 7.76
C GLY A 169 -1.94 8.42 7.88
N CYS A 170 -0.63 8.18 7.83
CA CYS A 170 -0.07 6.82 7.93
C CYS A 170 -0.48 6.12 9.24
N GLY A 171 -0.43 6.81 10.37
CA GLY A 171 -0.84 6.28 11.67
C GLY A 171 -2.32 5.87 11.72
N PRO A 172 -3.27 6.79 11.45
CA PRO A 172 -4.69 6.46 11.38
C PRO A 172 -5.00 5.34 10.39
N THR A 173 -4.31 5.28 9.25
CA THR A 173 -4.52 4.23 8.26
C THR A 173 -4.03 2.87 8.75
N CYS A 174 -2.86 2.79 9.40
CA CYS A 174 -2.38 1.56 10.03
C CYS A 174 -3.34 1.08 11.10
N LEU A 175 -3.79 1.97 11.99
CA LEU A 175 -4.72 1.60 13.05
C LEU A 175 -6.08 1.14 12.49
N SER A 176 -6.60 1.79 11.43
CA SER A 176 -7.82 1.36 10.74
C SER A 176 -7.68 -0.07 10.17
N MET A 177 -6.55 -0.41 9.54
CA MET A 177 -6.28 -1.77 9.05
C MET A 177 -6.30 -2.80 10.19
N VAL A 178 -5.69 -2.48 11.33
CA VAL A 178 -5.65 -3.34 12.52
C VAL A 178 -7.03 -3.51 13.14
N ILE A 179 -7.79 -2.41 13.31
CA ILE A 179 -9.16 -2.47 13.85
C ILE A 179 -10.01 -3.38 12.98
N TYR A 180 -9.97 -3.19 11.65
CA TYR A 180 -10.72 -4.07 10.76
C TYR A 180 -10.29 -5.53 10.84
N ALA A 181 -9.00 -5.80 10.89
CA ALA A 181 -8.47 -7.17 11.00
C ALA A 181 -8.99 -7.90 12.24
N LEU A 182 -9.06 -7.21 13.38
CA LEU A 182 -9.43 -7.79 14.67
C LEU A 182 -10.94 -7.80 14.92
N THR A 183 -11.67 -6.76 14.47
CA THR A 183 -13.09 -6.58 14.82
C THR A 183 -14.04 -6.83 13.65
N ARG A 184 -13.56 -6.80 12.42
CA ARG A 184 -14.33 -6.79 11.17
C ARG A 184 -15.28 -5.58 11.04
N ASP A 185 -15.05 -4.53 11.81
CA ASP A 185 -15.78 -3.27 11.67
C ASP A 185 -15.32 -2.50 10.43
N ALA A 186 -16.08 -2.59 9.36
CA ALA A 186 -15.79 -1.90 8.09
C ALA A 186 -16.18 -0.41 8.11
N SER A 187 -16.77 0.09 9.19
CA SER A 187 -17.10 1.50 9.36
C SER A 187 -15.93 2.32 9.87
N THR A 188 -14.98 1.68 10.57
CA THR A 188 -13.79 2.34 11.12
C THR A 188 -12.71 2.50 10.05
N THR A 189 -12.93 3.43 9.11
CA THR A 189 -12.01 3.76 8.01
C THR A 189 -10.88 4.69 8.47
N PRO A 190 -9.84 4.90 7.65
CA PRO A 190 -8.80 5.90 7.94
C PRO A 190 -9.35 7.29 8.30
N ALA A 191 -10.49 7.67 7.69
CA ALA A 191 -11.16 8.94 7.99
C ALA A 191 -11.69 9.03 9.42
N GLN A 192 -12.36 7.96 9.92
CA GLN A 192 -12.89 7.94 11.29
C GLN A 192 -11.76 7.89 12.31
N VAL A 193 -10.70 7.12 12.04
CA VAL A 193 -9.54 7.06 12.95
C VAL A 193 -8.80 8.40 12.99
N ALA A 194 -8.62 9.07 11.84
CA ALA A 194 -8.01 10.40 11.76
C ALA A 194 -8.83 11.44 12.53
N ALA A 195 -10.15 11.47 12.34
CA ALA A 195 -11.04 12.38 13.05
C ALA A 195 -10.99 12.17 14.59
N TYR A 196 -10.96 10.92 15.03
CA TYR A 196 -10.75 10.61 16.44
C TYR A 196 -9.37 11.07 16.93
N ALA A 197 -8.32 10.74 16.19
CA ALA A 197 -6.95 11.09 16.56
C ALA A 197 -6.77 12.61 16.74
N GLU A 198 -7.37 13.39 15.86
CA GLU A 198 -7.34 14.85 15.95
C GLU A 198 -8.14 15.37 17.16
N SER A 199 -9.39 14.91 17.31
CA SER A 199 -10.27 15.35 18.40
C SER A 199 -9.78 14.94 19.79
N ALA A 200 -9.08 13.81 19.90
CA ALA A 200 -8.53 13.28 21.14
C ALA A 200 -7.08 13.76 21.43
N GLY A 201 -6.49 14.60 20.57
CA GLY A 201 -5.17 15.18 20.77
C GLY A 201 -4.00 14.26 20.41
N TYR A 202 -4.25 13.25 19.57
CA TYR A 202 -3.19 12.36 19.04
C TYR A 202 -2.54 12.89 17.75
N TYR A 203 -3.04 13.97 17.19
CA TYR A 203 -2.31 14.72 16.15
C TYR A 203 -1.36 15.73 16.79
N ILE A 204 -0.12 15.73 16.34
CA ILE A 204 0.91 16.67 16.81
C ILE A 204 1.39 17.49 15.60
N GLU A 205 1.20 18.80 15.67
CA GLU A 205 1.61 19.73 14.61
C GLU A 205 3.09 19.56 14.26
N GLY A 206 3.40 19.49 12.97
CA GLY A 206 4.75 19.31 12.46
C GLY A 206 5.34 17.89 12.63
N THR A 207 4.64 16.99 13.34
CA THR A 207 5.10 15.61 13.59
C THR A 207 4.15 14.57 12.96
N GLY A 208 2.85 14.87 12.96
CA GLY A 208 1.80 13.94 12.50
C GLY A 208 1.16 13.19 13.66
N THR A 209 1.00 11.89 13.56
CA THR A 209 0.31 11.07 14.54
C THR A 209 1.22 10.70 15.73
N ALA A 210 0.76 10.97 16.96
CA ALA A 210 1.43 10.55 18.19
C ALA A 210 1.39 9.02 18.33
N TRP A 211 2.47 8.43 18.86
CA TRP A 211 2.55 7.00 19.16
C TRP A 211 1.44 6.52 20.09
N ALA A 212 1.03 7.35 21.05
CA ALA A 212 -0.04 7.04 22.01
C ALA A 212 -1.39 6.68 21.35
N LEU A 213 -1.62 7.06 20.10
CA LEU A 213 -2.78 6.58 19.35
C LEU A 213 -2.79 5.05 19.24
N MET A 214 -1.61 4.40 19.08
CA MET A 214 -1.46 2.95 18.92
C MET A 214 -1.62 2.17 20.22
N THR A 215 -1.42 2.82 21.35
CA THR A 215 -1.53 2.21 22.68
C THR A 215 -2.80 2.67 23.40
N GLU A 216 -2.86 3.92 23.84
CA GLU A 216 -4.00 4.46 24.59
C GLU A 216 -5.22 4.70 23.69
N GLY A 217 -5.00 5.30 22.51
CA GLY A 217 -6.08 5.63 21.56
C GLY A 217 -6.78 4.40 20.98
N ALA A 218 -6.07 3.28 20.84
CA ALA A 218 -6.64 2.03 20.33
C ALA A 218 -7.81 1.51 21.18
N ALA A 219 -7.81 1.78 22.49
CA ALA A 219 -8.86 1.37 23.40
C ALA A 219 -10.25 1.97 23.04
N TYR A 220 -10.29 3.16 22.45
CA TYR A 220 -11.54 3.77 21.97
C TYR A 220 -12.25 2.90 20.93
N PHE A 221 -11.49 2.16 20.14
CA PHE A 221 -11.99 1.25 19.11
C PHE A 221 -12.18 -0.20 19.61
N GLY A 222 -12.08 -0.43 20.92
CA GLY A 222 -12.31 -1.75 21.52
C GLY A 222 -11.15 -2.73 21.36
N ILE A 223 -9.94 -2.25 21.03
CA ILE A 223 -8.73 -3.05 20.90
C ILE A 223 -7.64 -2.54 21.88
N THR A 224 -6.67 -3.38 22.22
CA THR A 224 -5.64 -3.05 23.21
C THR A 224 -4.26 -3.05 22.58
N GLY A 225 -3.64 -1.89 22.45
CA GLY A 225 -2.26 -1.76 22.01
C GLY A 225 -1.26 -2.00 23.12
N ILE A 226 -0.30 -2.90 22.91
CA ILE A 226 0.74 -3.25 23.87
C ILE A 226 2.12 -3.10 23.23
N GLU A 227 3.01 -2.33 23.84
CA GLU A 227 4.40 -2.26 23.38
C GLU A 227 5.12 -3.59 23.59
N MET A 228 5.95 -3.97 22.62
CA MET A 228 6.68 -5.24 22.64
C MET A 228 8.18 -5.05 22.38
N SER A 229 8.98 -6.06 22.72
CA SER A 229 10.40 -6.10 22.36
C SER A 229 10.61 -6.26 20.85
N LEU A 230 11.67 -5.66 20.31
CA LEU A 230 12.11 -5.89 18.95
C LEU A 230 12.96 -7.17 18.91
N ASP A 231 12.26 -8.27 18.72
CA ASP A 231 12.83 -9.61 18.69
C ASP A 231 12.05 -10.44 17.65
N GLU A 232 12.75 -11.12 16.76
CA GLU A 232 12.13 -11.82 15.64
C GLU A 232 11.17 -12.93 16.08
N ASP A 233 11.56 -13.73 17.08
CA ASP A 233 10.75 -14.85 17.56
C ASP A 233 9.51 -14.36 18.32
N VAL A 234 9.66 -13.26 19.09
CA VAL A 234 8.54 -12.60 19.76
C VAL A 234 7.56 -12.04 18.75
N MET A 235 8.04 -11.38 17.69
CA MET A 235 7.18 -10.85 16.62
C MET A 235 6.42 -11.97 15.92
N LYS A 236 7.10 -13.06 15.52
CA LYS A 236 6.47 -14.24 14.90
C LYS A 236 5.41 -14.86 15.82
N THR A 237 5.73 -15.04 17.09
CA THR A 237 4.79 -15.59 18.09
C THR A 237 3.51 -14.75 18.18
N ARG A 238 3.61 -13.41 18.13
CA ARG A 238 2.43 -12.51 18.14
C ARG A 238 1.61 -12.62 16.87
N LEU A 239 2.28 -12.67 15.72
CA LEU A 239 1.62 -12.85 14.43
C LEU A 239 0.90 -14.20 14.33
N ASP A 240 1.49 -15.29 14.86
CA ASP A 240 0.85 -16.61 14.94
C ASP A 240 -0.40 -16.62 15.84
N GLN A 241 -0.46 -15.73 16.82
CA GLN A 241 -1.64 -15.51 17.67
C GLN A 241 -2.71 -14.64 16.99
N GLY A 242 -2.46 -14.17 15.76
CA GLY A 242 -3.37 -13.30 15.01
C GLY A 242 -3.28 -11.82 15.40
N HIS A 243 -2.22 -11.41 16.09
CA HIS A 243 -1.99 -10.03 16.51
C HIS A 243 -1.08 -9.31 15.50
N PRO A 244 -1.60 -8.38 14.69
CA PRO A 244 -0.79 -7.56 13.80
C PRO A 244 0.04 -6.54 14.61
N ILE A 245 1.16 -6.10 14.03
CA ILE A 245 2.13 -5.23 14.68
C ILE A 245 2.21 -3.92 13.93
N ILE A 246 1.94 -2.79 14.59
CA ILE A 246 2.21 -1.46 14.05
C ILE A 246 3.63 -1.06 14.43
N CYS A 247 4.39 -0.58 13.45
CA CYS A 247 5.75 -0.09 13.64
C CYS A 247 5.85 1.38 13.27
N ALA A 248 6.44 2.19 14.17
CA ALA A 248 6.94 3.51 13.81
C ALA A 248 8.33 3.34 13.21
N MET A 249 8.51 3.87 11.99
CA MET A 249 9.74 3.74 11.21
C MET A 249 10.54 5.05 11.28
N ARG A 250 11.85 4.92 11.45
CA ARG A 250 12.83 6.00 11.27
C ARG A 250 13.24 6.09 9.78
N PRO A 251 14.00 7.14 9.39
CA PRO A 251 14.47 7.28 8.00
C PRO A 251 15.17 6.02 7.48
N GLY A 252 14.79 5.61 6.28
CA GLY A 252 15.26 4.39 5.62
C GLY A 252 14.42 4.07 4.36
N ASP A 253 14.16 2.78 4.12
CA ASP A 253 13.44 2.32 2.93
C ASP A 253 11.97 2.79 2.87
N PHE A 254 11.37 3.16 4.00
CA PHE A 254 9.95 3.50 4.12
C PHE A 254 9.68 5.00 4.14
N THR A 255 10.63 5.78 4.63
CA THR A 255 10.44 7.21 4.86
C THR A 255 11.75 7.96 4.90
N ALA A 256 11.73 9.26 4.57
CA ALA A 256 12.84 10.18 4.78
C ALA A 256 12.80 10.87 6.16
N ALA A 257 11.70 10.75 6.91
CA ALA A 257 11.50 11.39 8.22
C ALA A 257 10.96 10.38 9.25
N GLY A 258 9.66 10.16 9.28
CA GLY A 258 8.95 9.20 10.13
C GLY A 258 7.77 8.60 9.39
N HIS A 259 7.37 7.38 9.73
CA HIS A 259 6.26 6.69 9.07
C HIS A 259 5.69 5.61 9.96
N PHE A 260 4.47 5.15 9.66
CA PHE A 260 3.87 3.97 10.27
C PHE A 260 3.62 2.91 9.22
N ILE A 261 3.95 1.66 9.53
CA ILE A 261 3.59 0.48 8.75
C ILE A 261 2.94 -0.57 9.65
N MET A 262 2.19 -1.50 9.05
CA MET A 262 1.63 -2.66 9.73
C MET A 262 2.32 -3.93 9.25
N ILE A 263 2.79 -4.77 10.17
CA ILE A 263 3.24 -6.14 9.91
C ILE A 263 2.09 -7.07 10.26
N TYR A 264 1.71 -7.97 9.33
CA TYR A 264 0.53 -8.82 9.52
C TYR A 264 0.82 -10.31 9.39
N GLY A 265 2.03 -10.68 9.03
CA GLY A 265 2.42 -12.07 8.86
C GLY A 265 3.90 -12.20 8.52
N TYR A 266 4.32 -13.44 8.28
CA TYR A 266 5.67 -13.72 7.82
C TYR A 266 5.72 -14.99 6.97
N GLU A 267 6.76 -15.12 6.18
CA GLU A 267 7.11 -16.26 5.37
C GLU A 267 8.55 -16.70 5.71
N LYS A 268 9.05 -17.72 4.99
CA LYS A 268 10.42 -18.22 5.18
C LYS A 268 11.48 -17.12 5.06
N ASP A 269 11.28 -16.19 4.13
CA ASP A 269 12.29 -15.21 3.74
C ASP A 269 12.08 -13.84 4.42
N GLY A 270 11.08 -13.68 5.30
CA GLY A 270 10.84 -12.45 6.04
C GLY A 270 9.37 -12.15 6.33
N PHE A 271 9.11 -10.90 6.66
CA PHE A 271 7.82 -10.39 7.10
C PHE A 271 6.97 -9.83 5.96
N LEU A 272 5.67 -9.99 6.09
CA LEU A 272 4.63 -9.43 5.23
C LEU A 272 4.10 -8.16 5.87
N ILE A 273 4.07 -7.08 5.10
CA ILE A 273 3.69 -5.76 5.60
C ILE A 273 2.58 -5.12 4.78
N ASN A 274 1.86 -4.21 5.40
CA ASN A 274 1.05 -3.20 4.75
C ASN A 274 1.67 -1.82 5.02
N ASP A 275 2.26 -1.21 3.99
CA ASP A 275 2.71 0.18 3.99
C ASP A 275 1.56 1.05 3.46
N PRO A 276 0.92 1.90 4.29
CA PRO A 276 -0.21 2.72 3.88
C PRO A 276 0.15 3.77 2.83
N ASN A 277 1.43 4.02 2.62
CA ASN A 277 1.91 4.98 1.63
C ASN A 277 2.39 4.34 0.32
N CYS A 278 2.64 3.01 0.28
CA CYS A 278 3.28 2.41 -0.88
C CYS A 278 2.80 0.97 -1.15
N ILE A 279 2.11 0.79 -2.27
CA ILE A 279 1.60 -0.51 -2.69
C ILE A 279 2.76 -1.46 -3.02
N SER A 280 3.78 -0.99 -3.74
CA SER A 280 4.90 -1.82 -4.14
C SER A 280 5.75 -2.30 -2.96
N ARG A 281 5.91 -1.51 -1.88
CA ARG A 281 6.55 -1.98 -0.65
C ARG A 281 5.71 -3.01 0.08
N SER A 282 4.39 -2.87 0.09
CA SER A 282 3.45 -3.81 0.68
C SER A 282 3.42 -5.18 -0.03
N ARG A 283 3.88 -5.25 -1.27
CA ARG A 283 3.95 -6.48 -2.06
C ARG A 283 5.30 -7.21 -1.97
N GLN A 284 6.24 -6.70 -1.16
CA GLN A 284 7.56 -7.29 -0.94
C GLN A 284 7.59 -8.04 0.38
N VAL A 285 8.40 -9.09 0.43
CA VAL A 285 8.80 -9.74 1.70
C VAL A 285 10.03 -9.02 2.23
N TRP A 286 10.02 -8.66 3.51
CA TRP A 286 11.07 -7.88 4.16
C TRP A 286 11.81 -8.73 5.18
N ASP A 287 13.11 -8.92 5.00
CA ASP A 287 13.92 -9.63 5.98
C ASP A 287 13.98 -8.87 7.31
N TYR A 288 14.14 -9.63 8.41
CA TYR A 288 14.12 -9.08 9.75
C TYR A 288 15.18 -8.01 9.98
N ASN A 289 16.41 -8.20 9.46
CA ASN A 289 17.49 -7.25 9.70
C ASN A 289 17.20 -5.90 9.02
N SER A 290 16.69 -5.92 7.79
CA SER A 290 16.27 -4.72 7.08
C SER A 290 15.16 -3.98 7.82
N LEU A 291 14.12 -4.70 8.29
CA LEU A 291 13.03 -4.08 9.05
C LEU A 291 13.50 -3.55 10.41
N SER A 292 14.16 -4.39 11.21
CA SER A 292 14.52 -4.08 12.59
C SER A 292 15.48 -2.90 12.71
N SER A 293 16.36 -2.72 11.71
CA SER A 293 17.29 -1.58 11.65
C SER A 293 16.58 -0.23 11.50
N GLN A 294 15.34 -0.22 11.02
CA GLN A 294 14.55 0.97 10.71
C GLN A 294 13.34 1.16 11.65
N ILE A 295 13.04 0.21 12.51
CA ILE A 295 11.96 0.33 13.50
C ILE A 295 12.45 1.16 14.68
N ASP A 296 11.69 2.22 15.01
CA ASP A 296 11.88 3.02 16.21
C ASP A 296 11.01 2.51 17.37
N ARG A 297 9.71 2.33 17.11
CA ARG A 297 8.74 1.81 18.07
C ARG A 297 7.83 0.78 17.43
N LYS A 298 7.33 -0.18 18.22
CA LYS A 298 6.39 -1.20 17.83
C LYS A 298 5.36 -1.47 18.91
N SER A 299 4.12 -1.70 18.45
CA SER A 299 3.00 -2.09 19.29
C SER A 299 2.31 -3.30 18.65
N VAL A 300 1.96 -4.25 19.48
CA VAL A 300 1.05 -5.36 19.14
C VAL A 300 -0.34 -4.92 19.52
N VAL A 301 -1.28 -5.08 18.61
CA VAL A 301 -2.67 -4.71 18.85
C VAL A 301 -3.55 -5.94 18.78
#